data_1478c0f21198f1a70b335d5fbb38dfb6
#
_entry.id   1478c0f21198f1a70b335d5fbb38dfb6
#
_cell.length_a   1.000
_cell.length_b   1.000
_cell.length_c   1.000
_cell.angle_alpha   90.00
_cell.angle_beta   90.00
_cell.angle_gamma   90.00
#
_symmetry.space_group_name_H-M   'P 1'
#
loop_
_entity.id
_entity.type
_entity.pdbx_description
1 polymer ?
#
loop_
_entity_poly.entity_id
_entity_poly.type
_entity_poly.pdbx_seq_one_letter_code
_entity_poly.pdbx_strand_id
1 'polypeptide(L)'
;MARAFAAPPAFVDITWMSISNMYYEIGSLDVVTDGYITRLPQDAFFGGGGGYAQTRRPFPPDVAAVTRVMNALGQPSRVGLLLTGHSHWDHSFDTATWSKLTGARIIGSRTTCLQAQAEGIPAERCRSVNGGEAIPLAEGVTMRVVRWNHSGDPALNPEQHNPVELNAVPVRDPATGGLRAGVAEDFPNGGGNRAYLFIVDGLDGRFSWFFNNSASAVDLHVPIVLDGVNYGAPLENLKSAMRDAKLASVDLWIGGSAAPVAKLVVPVLKPKAFLPVHWDGLFGAFEAGVQKPYADAGVEDFLKASGVAVVKPAQYMDKWRLDRTGVRPIANTEVKKVLGFN
;
A
#
# COMPACT_ATOMS: atom_id res chain seq x y z
N MET A 1 -3.41 -34.98 8.74
CA MET A 1 -4.23 -34.20 9.69
C MET A 1 -4.86 -33.04 8.92
N ALA A 2 -6.19 -33.00 8.82
CA ALA A 2 -6.91 -31.85 8.25
C ALA A 2 -6.63 -30.63 9.15
N ARG A 3 -6.05 -29.57 8.61
CA ARG A 3 -6.02 -28.26 9.31
C ARG A 3 -7.48 -27.87 9.53
N ALA A 4 -7.88 -27.73 10.79
CA ALA A 4 -9.13 -27.08 11.10
C ALA A 4 -9.05 -25.67 10.50
N PHE A 5 -9.87 -25.37 9.49
CA PHE A 5 -9.96 -24.03 8.94
C PHE A 5 -10.50 -23.14 10.07
N ALA A 6 -9.78 -22.07 10.35
CA ALA A 6 -10.28 -21.05 11.26
C ALA A 6 -11.55 -20.45 10.63
N ALA A 7 -12.58 -20.17 11.47
CA ALA A 7 -13.80 -19.56 10.98
C ALA A 7 -13.50 -18.21 10.28
N PRO A 8 -14.34 -17.82 9.28
CA PRO A 8 -14.19 -16.51 8.65
C PRO A 8 -14.22 -15.38 9.68
N PRO A 9 -13.39 -14.33 9.54
CA PRO A 9 -13.35 -13.25 10.53
C PRO A 9 -14.64 -12.42 10.51
N ALA A 10 -15.10 -12.03 11.70
CA ALA A 10 -16.26 -11.14 11.85
C ALA A 10 -15.89 -9.66 11.63
N PHE A 11 -14.63 -9.32 11.74
CA PHE A 11 -14.07 -7.97 11.55
C PHE A 11 -12.62 -8.02 11.12
N VAL A 12 -12.11 -6.88 10.70
CA VAL A 12 -10.69 -6.61 10.45
C VAL A 12 -10.29 -5.37 11.23
N ASP A 13 -9.20 -5.45 11.98
CA ASP A 13 -8.58 -4.29 12.58
C ASP A 13 -7.52 -3.73 11.64
N ILE A 14 -7.53 -2.41 11.45
CA ILE A 14 -6.73 -1.69 10.47
C ILE A 14 -5.93 -0.62 11.20
N THR A 15 -4.62 -0.71 11.17
CA THR A 15 -3.71 0.29 11.75
C THR A 15 -2.99 1.05 10.64
N TRP A 16 -3.02 2.38 10.68
CA TRP A 16 -2.24 3.22 9.80
C TRP A 16 -0.88 3.52 10.42
N MET A 17 0.19 3.11 9.75
CA MET A 17 1.55 3.28 10.29
C MET A 17 2.22 4.57 9.84
N SER A 18 1.89 5.09 8.68
CA SER A 18 2.31 6.37 8.04
C SER A 18 2.21 6.24 6.52
N ILE A 19 2.28 7.32 5.76
CA ILE A 19 2.23 7.32 4.29
C ILE A 19 1.04 6.45 3.83
N SER A 20 1.27 5.37 3.08
CA SER A 20 0.28 4.35 2.73
C SER A 20 0.54 3.00 3.43
N ASN A 21 1.35 3.02 4.48
CA ASN A 21 1.71 1.82 5.22
C ASN A 21 0.57 1.40 6.14
N MET A 22 -0.05 0.27 5.85
CA MET A 22 -1.16 -0.27 6.63
C MET A 22 -0.79 -1.62 7.23
N TYR A 23 -1.28 -1.87 8.44
CA TYR A 23 -1.25 -3.17 9.07
C TYR A 23 -2.68 -3.64 9.31
N TYR A 24 -3.00 -4.82 8.78
CA TYR A 24 -4.32 -5.42 8.88
C TYR A 24 -4.26 -6.69 9.72
N GLU A 25 -5.12 -6.79 10.72
CA GLU A 25 -5.32 -8.00 11.52
C GLU A 25 -6.59 -8.71 11.01
N ILE A 26 -6.42 -9.81 10.27
CA ILE A 26 -7.49 -10.51 9.56
C ILE A 26 -7.62 -11.94 10.14
N GLY A 27 -8.40 -12.09 11.21
CA GLY A 27 -8.49 -13.38 11.89
C GLY A 27 -7.12 -13.84 12.43
N SER A 28 -6.56 -14.92 11.91
CA SER A 28 -5.23 -15.43 12.28
C SER A 28 -4.09 -14.97 11.37
N LEU A 29 -4.39 -14.18 10.34
CA LEU A 29 -3.43 -13.65 9.38
C LEU A 29 -3.27 -12.15 9.58
N ASP A 30 -2.03 -11.69 9.70
CA ASP A 30 -1.74 -10.27 9.63
C ASP A 30 -1.08 -9.95 8.28
N VAL A 31 -1.48 -8.81 7.71
CA VAL A 31 -1.03 -8.34 6.40
C VAL A 31 -0.45 -6.94 6.56
N VAL A 32 0.70 -6.69 5.95
CA VAL A 32 1.28 -5.34 5.83
C VAL A 32 1.18 -4.91 4.37
N THR A 33 0.67 -3.70 4.12
CA THR A 33 0.79 -3.05 2.81
C THR A 33 1.88 -2.00 2.87
N ASP A 34 2.75 -1.99 1.85
CA ASP A 34 3.92 -1.14 1.68
C ASP A 34 4.95 -1.33 2.81
N GLY A 35 4.71 -0.83 4.01
CA GLY A 35 5.53 -1.10 5.20
C GLY A 35 6.81 -0.28 5.29
N TYR A 36 6.93 0.84 4.56
CA TYR A 36 8.10 1.71 4.59
C TYR A 36 8.23 2.46 5.92
N ILE A 37 9.20 2.08 6.74
CA ILE A 37 9.54 2.66 8.04
C ILE A 37 10.90 3.36 8.00
N THR A 38 11.85 2.85 7.19
CA THR A 38 13.11 3.53 6.90
C THR A 38 12.81 4.90 6.30
N ARG A 39 13.32 5.96 6.93
CA ARG A 39 13.11 7.33 6.43
C ARG A 39 14.38 7.81 5.75
N LEU A 40 14.38 7.81 4.41
CA LEU A 40 15.49 8.37 3.65
C LEU A 40 15.57 9.88 3.89
N PRO A 41 16.76 10.44 4.09
CA PRO A 41 16.94 11.88 4.22
C PRO A 41 16.52 12.60 2.94
N GLN A 42 15.81 13.73 3.06
CA GLN A 42 15.32 14.49 1.92
C GLN A 42 16.46 14.96 0.98
N ASP A 43 17.57 15.43 1.54
CA ASP A 43 18.76 15.86 0.80
C ASP A 43 19.49 14.70 0.12
N ALA A 44 19.32 13.50 0.65
CA ALA A 44 19.84 12.29 0.03
C ALA A 44 18.99 11.84 -1.16
N PHE A 45 17.72 12.18 -1.19
CA PHE A 45 16.82 11.85 -2.29
C PHE A 45 16.79 12.96 -3.36
N PHE A 46 16.54 14.20 -2.95
CA PHE A 46 16.61 15.36 -3.82
C PHE A 46 18.03 15.98 -3.74
N GLY A 47 18.94 15.50 -4.56
CA GLY A 47 20.29 16.06 -4.64
C GLY A 47 20.27 17.47 -5.25
N GLY A 48 20.95 18.41 -4.63
CA GLY A 48 21.17 19.85 -4.85
C GLY A 48 21.01 20.57 -6.18
N GLY A 49 20.24 20.03 -7.13
CA GLY A 49 20.05 20.61 -8.45
C GLY A 49 18.63 21.12 -8.77
N GLY A 50 17.72 21.06 -7.81
CA GLY A 50 16.30 21.40 -8.01
C GLY A 50 15.53 20.35 -8.82
N GLY A 51 14.21 20.30 -8.66
CA GLY A 51 13.36 19.32 -9.33
C GLY A 51 13.54 17.88 -8.84
N TYR A 52 13.26 16.91 -9.71
CA TYR A 52 13.39 15.48 -9.42
C TYR A 52 14.80 14.93 -9.67
N ALA A 53 15.84 15.78 -9.63
CA ALA A 53 17.23 15.34 -9.69
C ALA A 53 17.54 14.52 -8.45
N GLN A 54 17.48 13.20 -8.58
CA GLN A 54 17.65 12.29 -7.47
C GLN A 54 19.11 11.97 -7.26
N THR A 55 19.45 11.80 -6.00
CA THR A 55 20.72 11.20 -5.68
C THR A 55 20.64 9.72 -6.02
N ARG A 56 21.65 9.22 -6.70
CA ARG A 56 21.80 7.80 -6.97
C ARG A 56 22.57 7.09 -5.86
N ARG A 57 22.52 7.66 -4.66
CA ARG A 57 23.21 7.05 -3.51
C ARG A 57 22.47 5.82 -3.04
N PRO A 58 23.16 4.70 -2.85
CA PRO A 58 22.55 3.51 -2.29
C PRO A 58 22.37 3.67 -0.78
N PHE A 59 21.24 3.16 -0.27
CA PHE A 59 20.92 3.14 1.14
C PHE A 59 20.53 1.73 1.58
N PRO A 60 20.98 1.25 2.75
CA PRO A 60 20.43 0.06 3.38
C PRO A 60 19.15 0.40 4.12
N PRO A 61 18.22 -0.57 4.27
CA PRO A 61 17.07 -0.43 5.16
C PRO A 61 17.49 -0.24 6.62
N ASP A 62 16.72 0.55 7.37
CA ASP A 62 16.86 0.65 8.82
C ASP A 62 16.15 -0.53 9.52
N VAL A 63 16.88 -1.63 9.61
CA VAL A 63 16.38 -2.87 10.23
C VAL A 63 15.95 -2.65 11.68
N ALA A 64 16.61 -1.75 12.41
CA ALA A 64 16.28 -1.48 13.81
C ALA A 64 14.93 -0.75 13.93
N ALA A 65 14.67 0.25 13.07
CA ALA A 65 13.39 0.95 13.03
C ALA A 65 12.24 -0.01 12.66
N VAL A 66 12.41 -0.82 11.62
CA VAL A 66 11.40 -1.82 11.22
C VAL A 66 11.14 -2.82 12.35
N THR A 67 12.20 -3.33 13.00
CA THR A 67 12.09 -4.27 14.13
C THR A 67 11.33 -3.65 15.30
N ARG A 68 11.60 -2.39 15.62
CA ARG A 68 10.90 -1.68 16.70
C ARG A 68 9.40 -1.56 16.42
N VAL A 69 9.01 -1.16 15.21
CA VAL A 69 7.59 -1.07 14.80
C VAL A 69 6.94 -2.45 14.84
N MET A 70 7.58 -3.46 14.27
CA MET A 70 7.10 -4.83 14.25
C MET A 70 6.85 -5.36 15.68
N ASN A 71 7.79 -5.16 16.59
CA ASN A 71 7.66 -5.59 17.99
C ASN A 71 6.56 -4.83 18.73
N ALA A 72 6.37 -3.54 18.44
CA ALA A 72 5.30 -2.75 19.02
C ALA A 72 3.91 -3.26 18.59
N LEU A 73 3.76 -3.73 17.35
CA LEU A 73 2.52 -4.35 16.84
C LEU A 73 2.20 -5.71 17.52
N GLY A 74 3.18 -6.31 18.20
CA GLY A 74 2.98 -7.34 19.23
C GLY A 74 3.00 -8.79 18.77
N GLN A 75 2.83 -9.11 17.50
CA GLN A 75 2.79 -10.50 17.03
C GLN A 75 3.48 -10.72 15.67
N PRO A 76 4.82 -10.59 15.61
CA PRO A 76 5.56 -10.75 14.34
C PRO A 76 5.27 -12.04 13.59
N SER A 77 5.04 -13.14 14.31
CA SER A 77 4.77 -14.46 13.73
C SER A 77 3.41 -14.57 13.02
N ARG A 78 2.51 -13.61 13.23
CA ARG A 78 1.22 -13.55 12.54
C ARG A 78 1.31 -12.84 11.20
N VAL A 79 2.33 -12.00 10.98
CA VAL A 79 2.55 -11.35 9.69
C VAL A 79 2.92 -12.41 8.67
N GLY A 80 1.93 -12.82 7.90
CA GLY A 80 2.08 -13.88 6.89
C GLY A 80 2.15 -13.35 5.46
N LEU A 81 1.80 -12.09 5.25
CA LEU A 81 1.72 -11.49 3.92
C LEU A 81 2.15 -10.03 3.91
N LEU A 82 2.96 -9.68 2.92
CA LEU A 82 3.35 -8.32 2.58
C LEU A 82 2.82 -7.99 1.20
N LEU A 83 2.18 -6.86 1.05
CA LEU A 83 1.67 -6.35 -0.22
C LEU A 83 2.37 -5.04 -0.54
N THR A 84 2.71 -4.83 -1.80
CA THR A 84 3.28 -3.57 -2.25
C THR A 84 2.40 -2.96 -3.32
N GLY A 85 1.93 -1.74 -3.11
CA GLY A 85 1.07 -1.06 -4.07
C GLY A 85 1.83 -0.66 -5.33
N HIS A 86 3.04 -0.13 -5.18
CA HIS A 86 3.99 0.04 -6.28
C HIS A 86 5.43 0.05 -5.77
N SER A 87 6.38 0.09 -6.71
CA SER A 87 7.78 -0.19 -6.44
C SER A 87 8.66 1.02 -6.16
N HIS A 88 8.09 2.18 -5.86
CA HIS A 88 8.86 3.30 -5.31
C HIS A 88 9.41 2.96 -3.92
N TRP A 89 10.49 3.66 -3.57
CA TRP A 89 11.20 3.45 -2.30
C TRP A 89 10.31 3.70 -1.08
N ASP A 90 9.45 4.71 -1.09
CA ASP A 90 8.54 5.04 0.01
C ASP A 90 7.38 4.03 0.19
N HIS A 91 7.37 2.96 -0.61
CA HIS A 91 6.45 1.84 -0.52
C HIS A 91 7.17 0.50 -0.34
N SER A 92 8.19 0.22 -1.19
CA SER A 92 8.78 -1.12 -1.26
C SER A 92 10.14 -1.27 -0.58
N PHE A 93 10.75 -0.18 -0.07
CA PHE A 93 12.12 -0.19 0.44
C PHE A 93 12.34 -1.17 1.59
N ASP A 94 11.38 -1.29 2.50
CA ASP A 94 11.48 -2.18 3.66
C ASP A 94 10.82 -3.54 3.48
N THR A 95 10.23 -3.83 2.30
CA THR A 95 9.49 -5.08 2.04
C THR A 95 10.34 -6.33 2.31
N ALA A 96 11.59 -6.33 1.85
CA ALA A 96 12.50 -7.44 2.10
C ALA A 96 12.86 -7.57 3.58
N THR A 97 13.03 -6.46 4.28
CA THR A 97 13.33 -6.43 5.72
C THR A 97 12.18 -7.03 6.53
N TRP A 98 10.94 -6.62 6.27
CA TRP A 98 9.75 -7.24 6.87
C TRP A 98 9.72 -8.76 6.61
N SER A 99 9.94 -9.18 5.35
CA SER A 99 9.94 -10.61 4.99
C SER A 99 11.02 -11.41 5.70
N LYS A 100 12.22 -10.85 5.90
CA LYS A 100 13.30 -11.51 6.66
C LYS A 100 12.94 -11.69 8.13
N LEU A 101 12.36 -10.66 8.73
CA LEU A 101 12.02 -10.64 10.16
C LEU A 101 10.83 -11.53 10.51
N THR A 102 9.85 -11.66 9.61
CA THR A 102 8.59 -12.36 9.87
C THR A 102 8.47 -13.70 9.18
N GLY A 103 9.23 -13.94 8.10
CA GLY A 103 9.04 -15.07 7.21
C GLY A 103 7.88 -14.89 6.23
N ALA A 104 7.23 -13.73 6.21
CA ALA A 104 6.05 -13.45 5.38
C ALA A 104 6.35 -13.56 3.88
N ARG A 105 5.35 -14.01 3.13
CA ARG A 105 5.36 -13.99 1.66
C ARG A 105 5.12 -12.57 1.16
N ILE A 106 5.62 -12.27 -0.03
CA ILE A 106 5.45 -10.98 -0.69
C ILE A 106 4.53 -11.16 -1.90
N ILE A 107 3.62 -10.23 -2.12
CA ILE A 107 2.84 -10.07 -3.35
C ILE A 107 3.00 -8.62 -3.81
N GLY A 108 3.39 -8.43 -5.07
CA GLY A 108 3.59 -7.11 -5.66
C GLY A 108 3.84 -7.19 -7.15
N SER A 109 4.46 -6.17 -7.71
CA SER A 109 4.92 -6.17 -9.09
C SER A 109 6.13 -7.09 -9.29
N ARG A 110 6.48 -7.36 -10.55
CA ARG A 110 7.77 -8.03 -10.86
C ARG A 110 8.95 -7.24 -10.29
N THR A 111 8.91 -5.91 -10.37
CA THR A 111 9.93 -5.04 -9.78
C THR A 111 10.07 -5.26 -8.28
N THR A 112 8.95 -5.28 -7.52
CA THR A 112 8.97 -5.57 -6.08
C THR A 112 9.66 -6.90 -5.78
N CYS A 113 9.36 -7.93 -6.56
CA CYS A 113 9.99 -9.25 -6.37
C CYS A 113 11.50 -9.23 -6.67
N LEU A 114 11.92 -8.50 -7.70
CA LEU A 114 13.35 -8.38 -8.04
C LEU A 114 14.12 -7.54 -7.01
N GLN A 115 13.51 -6.49 -6.47
CA GLN A 115 14.07 -5.73 -5.34
C GLN A 115 14.25 -6.63 -4.11
N ALA A 116 13.23 -7.41 -3.78
CA ALA A 116 13.31 -8.34 -2.65
C ALA A 116 14.40 -9.41 -2.84
N GLN A 117 14.59 -9.92 -4.07
CA GLN A 117 15.66 -10.85 -4.39
C GLN A 117 17.04 -10.19 -4.26
N ALA A 118 17.22 -8.95 -4.69
CA ALA A 118 18.45 -8.18 -4.47
C ALA A 118 18.80 -8.10 -2.97
N GLU A 119 17.79 -7.98 -2.14
CA GLU A 119 17.91 -7.96 -0.67
C GLU A 119 18.04 -9.38 -0.05
N GLY A 120 18.11 -10.44 -0.87
CA GLY A 120 18.34 -11.82 -0.43
C GLY A 120 17.07 -12.61 -0.06
N ILE A 121 15.92 -12.18 -0.50
CA ILE A 121 14.67 -12.97 -0.39
C ILE A 121 14.67 -14.03 -1.49
N PRO A 122 14.42 -15.32 -1.18
CA PRO A 122 14.26 -16.36 -2.18
C PRO A 122 13.11 -16.04 -3.15
N ALA A 123 13.30 -16.33 -4.46
CA ALA A 123 12.34 -15.99 -5.50
C ALA A 123 10.93 -16.56 -5.24
N GLU A 124 10.85 -17.77 -4.69
CA GLU A 124 9.60 -18.47 -4.37
C GLU A 124 8.81 -17.83 -3.21
N ARG A 125 9.44 -16.93 -2.45
CA ARG A 125 8.78 -16.19 -1.39
C ARG A 125 8.04 -14.94 -1.90
N CYS A 126 8.31 -14.52 -3.13
CA CYS A 126 7.64 -13.38 -3.77
C CYS A 126 6.81 -13.84 -4.97
N ARG A 127 5.52 -13.48 -4.96
CA ARG A 127 4.61 -13.70 -6.07
C ARG A 127 4.38 -12.39 -6.82
N SER A 128 4.85 -12.33 -8.06
CA SER A 128 4.48 -11.25 -8.96
C SER A 128 3.04 -11.40 -9.44
N VAL A 129 2.30 -10.28 -9.46
CA VAL A 129 0.91 -10.19 -9.91
C VAL A 129 0.76 -9.09 -10.96
N ASN A 130 -0.19 -9.26 -11.88
CA ASN A 130 -0.37 -8.35 -13.01
C ASN A 130 -1.65 -7.51 -12.94
N GLY A 131 -2.64 -7.97 -12.19
CA GLY A 131 -4.00 -7.45 -12.13
C GLY A 131 -5.01 -8.46 -12.67
N GLY A 132 -6.20 -8.49 -12.06
CA GLY A 132 -7.27 -9.45 -12.38
C GLY A 132 -7.26 -10.71 -11.51
N GLU A 133 -6.17 -10.99 -10.78
CA GLU A 133 -6.10 -12.17 -9.92
C GLU A 133 -7.06 -12.05 -8.72
N ALA A 134 -7.70 -13.19 -8.38
CA ALA A 134 -8.40 -13.39 -7.12
C ALA A 134 -7.59 -14.36 -6.27
N ILE A 135 -7.14 -13.91 -5.11
CA ILE A 135 -6.22 -14.65 -4.23
C ILE A 135 -6.92 -14.91 -2.90
N PRO A 136 -7.21 -16.16 -2.55
CA PRO A 136 -7.68 -16.49 -1.22
C PRO A 136 -6.54 -16.26 -0.21
N LEU A 137 -6.82 -15.49 0.85
CA LEU A 137 -5.87 -15.17 1.91
C LEU A 137 -6.09 -16.05 3.14
N ALA A 138 -7.34 -16.24 3.51
CA ALA A 138 -7.78 -17.06 4.64
C ALA A 138 -9.21 -17.57 4.36
N GLU A 139 -9.77 -18.35 5.27
CA GLU A 139 -11.16 -18.77 5.16
C GLU A 139 -12.10 -17.57 5.11
N GLY A 140 -12.93 -17.50 4.08
CA GLY A 140 -13.84 -16.37 3.83
C GLY A 140 -13.17 -15.05 3.46
N VAL A 141 -11.84 -15.02 3.21
CA VAL A 141 -11.12 -13.79 2.86
C VAL A 141 -10.48 -13.91 1.48
N THR A 142 -10.91 -13.06 0.57
CA THR A 142 -10.35 -12.99 -0.80
C THR A 142 -9.83 -11.59 -1.08
N MET A 143 -8.66 -11.51 -1.68
CA MET A 143 -8.09 -10.28 -2.23
C MET A 143 -8.13 -10.34 -3.75
N ARG A 144 -8.59 -9.27 -4.39
CA ARG A 144 -8.47 -9.08 -5.85
C ARG A 144 -7.41 -8.05 -6.15
N VAL A 145 -6.55 -8.37 -7.08
CA VAL A 145 -5.52 -7.46 -7.57
C VAL A 145 -6.08 -6.63 -8.71
N VAL A 146 -5.90 -5.32 -8.64
CA VAL A 146 -6.31 -4.38 -9.68
C VAL A 146 -5.06 -3.72 -10.26
N ARG A 147 -4.83 -3.86 -11.57
CA ARG A 147 -3.78 -3.08 -12.24
C ARG A 147 -4.12 -1.61 -12.13
N TRP A 148 -3.18 -0.80 -11.62
CA TRP A 148 -3.43 0.59 -11.23
C TRP A 148 -2.41 1.54 -11.82
N ASN A 149 -2.58 2.88 -11.62
CA ASN A 149 -1.69 3.92 -12.09
C ASN A 149 -1.01 4.67 -10.92
N HIS A 150 -0.04 5.50 -11.24
CA HIS A 150 0.69 6.34 -10.29
C HIS A 150 0.08 7.76 -10.21
N SER A 151 0.34 8.47 -9.11
CA SER A 151 -0.02 9.90 -8.95
C SER A 151 0.85 10.80 -9.82
N GLY A 152 0.38 12.02 -10.06
CA GLY A 152 1.05 13.04 -10.86
C GLY A 152 0.49 13.18 -12.26
N ASP A 153 1.15 13.97 -13.06
CA ASP A 153 0.81 14.23 -14.45
C ASP A 153 1.85 13.57 -15.36
N PRO A 154 1.48 12.62 -16.26
CA PRO A 154 2.41 11.97 -17.16
C PRO A 154 3.13 12.92 -18.10
N ALA A 155 2.58 14.10 -18.39
CA ALA A 155 3.24 15.12 -19.20
C ALA A 155 4.39 15.83 -18.44
N LEU A 156 4.28 15.90 -17.10
CA LEU A 156 5.27 16.56 -16.25
C LEU A 156 6.27 15.55 -15.65
N ASN A 157 5.82 14.35 -15.39
CA ASN A 157 6.59 13.29 -14.74
C ASN A 157 6.45 11.95 -15.49
N PRO A 158 6.92 11.85 -16.74
CA PRO A 158 6.72 10.66 -17.58
C PRO A 158 7.32 9.39 -16.96
N GLU A 159 8.43 9.50 -16.22
CA GLU A 159 9.05 8.34 -15.59
C GLU A 159 8.10 7.69 -14.57
N GLN A 160 7.29 8.49 -13.86
CA GLN A 160 6.35 8.00 -12.84
C GLN A 160 5.13 7.29 -13.46
N HIS A 161 4.87 7.49 -14.74
CA HIS A 161 3.77 6.87 -15.47
C HIS A 161 4.23 5.80 -16.47
N ASN A 162 5.55 5.57 -16.57
CA ASN A 162 6.11 4.53 -17.42
C ASN A 162 5.71 3.14 -16.90
N PRO A 163 5.01 2.29 -17.67
CA PRO A 163 4.59 0.97 -17.24
C PRO A 163 5.72 -0.06 -17.12
N VAL A 164 6.96 0.30 -17.47
CA VAL A 164 8.11 -0.62 -17.49
C VAL A 164 8.46 -1.06 -16.07
N GLU A 165 8.59 -2.36 -15.89
CA GLU A 165 9.09 -3.00 -14.66
C GLU A 165 10.54 -3.46 -14.87
N LEU A 166 11.28 -3.62 -13.79
CA LEU A 166 12.64 -4.20 -13.85
C LEU A 166 12.62 -5.56 -14.56
N ASN A 167 13.67 -5.85 -15.31
CA ASN A 167 13.85 -7.13 -15.99
C ASN A 167 14.96 -8.00 -15.39
N ALA A 168 15.73 -7.45 -14.43
CA ALA A 168 16.80 -8.12 -13.74
C ALA A 168 16.84 -7.70 -12.26
N VAL A 169 17.44 -8.55 -11.45
CA VAL A 169 17.67 -8.27 -10.02
C VAL A 169 18.65 -7.10 -9.90
N PRO A 170 18.31 -6.03 -9.17
CA PRO A 170 19.22 -4.91 -8.92
C PRO A 170 20.49 -5.36 -8.21
N VAL A 171 21.60 -4.69 -8.52
CA VAL A 171 22.89 -4.98 -7.89
C VAL A 171 23.06 -4.06 -6.67
N ARG A 172 23.18 -4.68 -5.49
CA ARG A 172 23.47 -3.95 -4.25
C ARG A 172 24.85 -3.32 -4.29
N ASP A 173 24.93 -2.13 -3.75
CA ASP A 173 26.24 -1.47 -3.58
C ASP A 173 27.12 -2.27 -2.62
N PRO A 174 28.37 -2.59 -2.99
CA PRO A 174 29.23 -3.44 -2.17
C PRO A 174 29.72 -2.74 -0.90
N ALA A 175 29.74 -1.40 -0.86
CA ALA A 175 30.22 -0.65 0.29
C ALA A 175 29.12 -0.46 1.35
N THR A 176 27.89 -0.21 0.94
CA THR A 176 26.75 0.06 1.84
C THR A 176 25.80 -1.12 1.97
N GLY A 177 25.81 -2.03 1.02
CA GLY A 177 24.84 -3.11 0.92
C GLY A 177 23.44 -2.63 0.55
N GLY A 178 23.25 -1.38 0.14
CA GLY A 178 21.97 -0.78 -0.18
C GLY A 178 21.64 -0.77 -1.65
N LEU A 179 20.39 -0.40 -1.96
CA LEU A 179 19.87 -0.13 -3.29
C LEU A 179 19.72 1.37 -3.51
N ARG A 180 19.67 1.79 -4.77
CA ARG A 180 19.52 3.20 -5.15
C ARG A 180 18.05 3.56 -5.21
N ALA A 181 17.63 4.52 -4.40
CA ALA A 181 16.23 4.91 -4.25
C ALA A 181 15.66 5.75 -5.42
N GLY A 182 16.42 5.95 -6.49
CA GLY A 182 15.98 6.71 -7.67
C GLY A 182 14.79 6.12 -8.39
N VAL A 183 14.04 6.93 -9.10
CA VAL A 183 12.80 6.50 -9.78
C VAL A 183 13.00 5.70 -11.06
N ALA A 184 14.19 5.72 -11.65
CA ALA A 184 14.47 5.05 -12.92
C ALA A 184 15.40 3.84 -12.77
N GLU A 185 15.90 3.57 -11.58
CA GLU A 185 16.93 2.57 -11.35
C GLU A 185 16.42 1.37 -10.53
N ASP A 186 16.84 1.28 -9.24
CA ASP A 186 16.50 0.10 -8.44
C ASP A 186 15.06 0.16 -7.89
N PHE A 187 14.45 1.35 -7.87
CA PHE A 187 13.07 1.59 -7.44
C PHE A 187 12.24 2.31 -8.51
N PRO A 188 12.18 1.79 -9.75
CA PRO A 188 11.31 2.37 -10.76
C PRO A 188 9.85 2.19 -10.35
N ASN A 189 9.06 3.11 -10.82
CA ASN A 189 7.66 3.25 -10.47
C ASN A 189 6.71 2.89 -11.62
N GLY A 190 5.58 3.49 -11.62
CA GLY A 190 4.62 3.55 -12.71
C GLY A 190 4.06 2.18 -13.09
N GLY A 191 4.83 1.41 -13.81
CA GLY A 191 4.44 0.09 -14.30
C GLY A 191 4.19 -0.97 -13.25
N GLY A 192 4.73 -0.75 -12.07
CA GLY A 192 4.53 -1.63 -10.92
C GLY A 192 3.24 -1.42 -10.14
N ASN A 193 2.40 -0.43 -10.49
CA ASN A 193 1.24 -0.09 -9.66
C ASN A 193 0.17 -1.16 -9.62
N ARG A 194 -0.22 -1.51 -8.40
CA ARG A 194 -1.31 -2.41 -8.03
C ARG A 194 -2.16 -1.76 -6.96
N ALA A 195 -3.46 -1.99 -7.05
CA ALA A 195 -4.40 -1.73 -5.97
C ALA A 195 -5.04 -3.05 -5.55
N TYR A 196 -5.61 -3.09 -4.36
CA TYR A 196 -6.11 -4.31 -3.76
C TYR A 196 -7.54 -4.13 -3.26
N LEU A 197 -8.43 -4.99 -3.72
CA LEU A 197 -9.81 -5.07 -3.25
C LEU A 197 -9.95 -6.30 -2.37
N PHE A 198 -10.20 -6.09 -1.08
CA PHE A 198 -10.39 -7.14 -0.10
C PHE A 198 -11.87 -7.38 0.15
N ILE A 199 -12.24 -8.63 0.21
CA ILE A 199 -13.59 -9.10 0.47
C ILE A 199 -13.54 -10.10 1.62
N VAL A 200 -14.37 -9.86 2.62
CA VAL A 200 -14.56 -10.79 3.73
C VAL A 200 -16.00 -11.27 3.70
N ASP A 201 -16.17 -12.56 3.48
CA ASP A 201 -17.41 -13.29 3.66
C ASP A 201 -17.44 -13.82 5.11
N GLY A 202 -17.66 -12.89 6.07
CA GLY A 202 -17.62 -13.16 7.48
C GLY A 202 -18.85 -13.90 8.01
N LEU A 203 -18.75 -14.46 9.22
CA LEU A 203 -19.87 -15.17 9.86
C LEU A 203 -21.12 -14.28 10.03
N ASP A 204 -20.90 -12.99 10.31
CA ASP A 204 -21.97 -12.02 10.57
C ASP A 204 -22.41 -11.26 9.30
N GLY A 205 -21.83 -11.59 8.15
CA GLY A 205 -22.11 -10.97 6.86
C GLY A 205 -20.86 -10.45 6.14
N ARG A 206 -21.07 -10.03 4.90
CA ARG A 206 -20.01 -9.56 4.00
C ARG A 206 -19.64 -8.11 4.29
N PHE A 207 -18.33 -7.80 4.21
CA PHE A 207 -17.79 -6.45 4.16
C PHE A 207 -16.53 -6.41 3.29
N SER A 208 -16.11 -5.21 2.87
CA SER A 208 -15.02 -5.06 1.92
C SER A 208 -14.33 -3.72 2.02
N TRP A 209 -13.05 -3.67 1.60
CA TRP A 209 -12.34 -2.41 1.44
C TRP A 209 -11.45 -2.44 0.20
N PHE A 210 -11.22 -1.26 -0.34
CA PHE A 210 -10.30 -1.04 -1.45
C PHE A 210 -9.12 -0.22 -0.98
N PHE A 211 -7.92 -0.64 -1.35
CA PHE A 211 -6.66 0.04 -1.05
C PHE A 211 -5.93 0.41 -2.33
N ASN A 212 -5.57 1.68 -2.47
CA ASN A 212 -4.59 2.17 -3.44
C ASN A 212 -3.66 3.20 -2.78
N ASN A 213 -2.36 3.04 -2.98
CA ASN A 213 -1.38 3.95 -2.40
C ASN A 213 -1.08 5.17 -3.27
N SER A 214 -1.52 5.17 -4.52
CA SER A 214 -1.28 6.23 -5.50
C SER A 214 -2.38 6.26 -6.54
N ALA A 215 -2.65 7.39 -7.17
CA ALA A 215 -3.54 7.51 -8.33
C ALA A 215 -3.39 8.86 -9.04
N SER A 216 -3.55 8.88 -10.36
CA SER A 216 -3.68 10.10 -11.18
C SER A 216 -4.99 10.08 -11.94
N ALA A 217 -5.72 11.19 -11.92
CA ALA A 217 -6.95 11.32 -12.71
C ALA A 217 -6.69 11.41 -14.22
N VAL A 218 -5.47 11.78 -14.61
CA VAL A 218 -5.11 12.04 -16.01
C VAL A 218 -5.17 10.76 -16.85
N ASP A 219 -4.69 9.65 -16.32
CA ASP A 219 -4.55 8.38 -17.05
C ASP A 219 -5.34 7.21 -16.45
N LEU A 220 -6.26 7.44 -15.50
CA LEU A 220 -7.16 6.38 -14.99
C LEU A 220 -8.01 5.70 -16.08
N HIS A 221 -8.27 6.40 -17.18
CA HIS A 221 -9.01 5.88 -18.34
C HIS A 221 -8.10 5.36 -19.46
N VAL A 222 -6.78 5.50 -19.32
CA VAL A 222 -5.83 5.14 -20.37
C VAL A 222 -5.40 3.68 -20.16
N PRO A 223 -5.52 2.82 -21.20
CA PRO A 223 -5.03 1.45 -21.10
C PRO A 223 -3.52 1.39 -20.84
N ILE A 224 -3.13 0.54 -19.89
CA ILE A 224 -1.72 0.25 -19.62
C ILE A 224 -1.26 -0.80 -20.62
N VAL A 225 -0.32 -0.46 -21.47
CA VAL A 225 0.28 -1.37 -22.44
C VAL A 225 1.75 -1.57 -22.12
N LEU A 226 2.18 -2.82 -21.95
CA LEU A 226 3.57 -3.20 -21.67
C LEU A 226 3.95 -4.40 -22.52
N ASP A 227 5.04 -4.31 -23.26
CA ASP A 227 5.55 -5.38 -24.14
C ASP A 227 4.48 -5.93 -25.10
N GLY A 228 3.62 -5.06 -25.63
CA GLY A 228 2.51 -5.41 -26.53
C GLY A 228 1.29 -6.02 -25.84
N VAL A 229 1.32 -6.24 -24.52
CA VAL A 229 0.18 -6.75 -23.74
C VAL A 229 -0.62 -5.56 -23.19
N ASN A 230 -1.93 -5.56 -23.48
CA ASN A 230 -2.86 -4.58 -22.94
C ASN A 230 -3.47 -5.09 -21.63
N TYR A 231 -3.15 -4.41 -20.53
CA TYR A 231 -3.64 -4.73 -19.17
C TYR A 231 -4.93 -3.98 -18.81
N GLY A 232 -5.55 -3.26 -19.77
CA GLY A 232 -6.74 -2.46 -19.52
C GLY A 232 -6.47 -1.13 -18.83
N ALA A 233 -7.46 -0.26 -18.80
CA ALA A 233 -7.41 0.99 -18.07
C ALA A 233 -7.67 0.74 -16.56
N PRO A 234 -6.98 1.44 -15.64
CA PRO A 234 -7.14 1.24 -14.21
C PRO A 234 -8.58 1.27 -13.71
N LEU A 235 -9.36 2.23 -14.17
CA LEU A 235 -10.77 2.36 -13.76
C LEU A 235 -11.64 1.23 -14.28
N GLU A 236 -11.39 0.73 -15.50
CA GLU A 236 -12.10 -0.44 -16.05
C GLU A 236 -11.71 -1.73 -15.32
N ASN A 237 -10.43 -1.84 -14.92
CA ASN A 237 -9.95 -2.95 -14.09
C ASN A 237 -10.66 -2.96 -12.73
N LEU A 238 -10.84 -1.78 -12.11
CA LEU A 238 -11.59 -1.64 -10.86
C LEU A 238 -13.06 -2.03 -11.04
N LYS A 239 -13.73 -1.55 -12.09
CA LYS A 239 -15.12 -1.95 -12.42
C LYS A 239 -15.23 -3.46 -12.59
N SER A 240 -14.27 -4.09 -13.26
CA SER A 240 -14.23 -5.54 -13.43
C SER A 240 -14.05 -6.26 -12.09
N ALA A 241 -13.13 -5.80 -11.24
CA ALA A 241 -12.91 -6.38 -9.92
C ALA A 241 -14.18 -6.31 -9.04
N MET A 242 -14.88 -5.16 -9.04
CA MET A 242 -16.15 -4.98 -8.33
C MET A 242 -17.25 -5.91 -8.85
N ARG A 243 -17.41 -6.00 -10.18
CA ARG A 243 -18.38 -6.89 -10.81
C ARG A 243 -18.11 -8.34 -10.48
N ASP A 244 -16.87 -8.79 -10.63
CA ASP A 244 -16.47 -10.17 -10.40
C ASP A 244 -16.54 -10.55 -8.91
N ALA A 245 -16.37 -9.59 -8.02
CA ALA A 245 -16.60 -9.74 -6.58
C ALA A 245 -18.11 -9.67 -6.22
N LYS A 246 -18.98 -9.34 -7.17
CA LYS A 246 -20.42 -9.09 -6.95
C LYS A 246 -20.66 -8.04 -5.87
N LEU A 247 -19.88 -6.96 -5.91
CA LEU A 247 -19.99 -5.82 -4.99
C LEU A 247 -20.69 -4.65 -5.67
N ALA A 248 -21.74 -4.14 -5.05
CA ALA A 248 -22.39 -2.89 -5.46
C ALA A 248 -21.72 -1.64 -4.85
N SER A 249 -20.99 -1.83 -3.75
CA SER A 249 -20.27 -0.80 -3.00
C SER A 249 -19.16 -1.44 -2.17
N VAL A 250 -18.24 -0.63 -1.63
CA VAL A 250 -17.29 -1.07 -0.59
C VAL A 250 -17.57 -0.33 0.74
N ASP A 251 -17.21 -0.94 1.86
CA ASP A 251 -17.43 -0.33 3.17
C ASP A 251 -16.36 0.73 3.47
N LEU A 252 -15.13 0.52 2.98
CA LEU A 252 -14.04 1.48 3.19
C LEU A 252 -13.18 1.60 1.92
N TRP A 253 -12.82 2.83 1.57
CA TRP A 253 -11.77 3.16 0.63
C TRP A 253 -10.58 3.73 1.38
N ILE A 254 -9.42 3.08 1.29
CA ILE A 254 -8.14 3.57 1.81
C ILE A 254 -7.34 4.03 0.60
N GLY A 255 -7.04 5.32 0.48
CA GLY A 255 -6.43 5.80 -0.74
C GLY A 255 -5.62 7.08 -0.62
N GLY A 256 -4.50 7.14 -1.35
CA GLY A 256 -3.86 8.37 -1.76
C GLY A 256 -4.72 9.01 -2.86
N SER A 257 -5.37 10.13 -2.59
CA SER A 257 -6.33 10.70 -3.51
C SER A 257 -6.35 12.23 -3.46
N ALA A 258 -6.42 12.83 -4.64
CA ALA A 258 -6.82 14.21 -4.84
C ALA A 258 -8.28 14.28 -5.34
N ALA A 259 -8.92 15.44 -5.24
CA ALA A 259 -10.33 15.60 -5.64
C ALA A 259 -10.65 15.12 -7.07
N PRO A 260 -9.80 15.34 -8.11
CA PRO A 260 -10.05 14.79 -9.44
C PRO A 260 -10.10 13.26 -9.48
N VAL A 261 -9.24 12.57 -8.72
CA VAL A 261 -9.26 11.11 -8.58
C VAL A 261 -10.53 10.65 -7.88
N ALA A 262 -10.89 11.29 -6.76
CA ALA A 262 -12.08 10.95 -6.01
C ALA A 262 -13.35 11.03 -6.88
N LYS A 263 -13.46 12.05 -7.75
CA LYS A 263 -14.58 12.21 -8.68
C LYS A 263 -14.73 11.05 -9.68
N LEU A 264 -13.64 10.35 -10.01
CA LEU A 264 -13.65 9.20 -10.92
C LEU A 264 -13.86 7.88 -10.17
N VAL A 265 -13.27 7.73 -9.00
CA VAL A 265 -13.24 6.46 -8.24
C VAL A 265 -14.52 6.26 -7.43
N VAL A 266 -15.04 7.31 -6.77
CA VAL A 266 -16.25 7.22 -5.92
C VAL A 266 -17.49 6.68 -6.66
N PRO A 267 -17.80 7.08 -7.90
CA PRO A 267 -18.94 6.50 -8.62
C PRO A 267 -18.83 5.00 -8.88
N VAL A 268 -17.61 4.46 -8.94
CA VAL A 268 -17.35 3.03 -9.16
C VAL A 268 -17.38 2.27 -7.84
N LEU A 269 -16.65 2.73 -6.84
CA LEU A 269 -16.54 2.06 -5.53
C LEU A 269 -17.77 2.26 -4.67
N LYS A 270 -18.42 3.43 -4.75
CA LYS A 270 -19.51 3.87 -3.86
C LYS A 270 -19.17 3.57 -2.39
N PRO A 271 -18.02 4.06 -1.89
CA PRO A 271 -17.55 3.70 -0.56
C PRO A 271 -18.44 4.34 0.50
N LYS A 272 -18.65 3.64 1.63
CA LYS A 272 -19.35 4.24 2.79
C LYS A 272 -18.45 5.19 3.56
N ALA A 273 -17.14 4.88 3.58
CA ALA A 273 -16.13 5.70 4.25
C ALA A 273 -14.84 5.78 3.43
N PHE A 274 -14.08 6.84 3.64
CA PHE A 274 -12.76 7.08 3.05
C PHE A 274 -11.73 7.35 4.14
N LEU A 275 -10.59 6.67 4.08
CA LEU A 275 -9.42 6.88 4.94
C LEU A 275 -8.28 7.39 4.06
N PRO A 276 -7.88 8.67 4.20
CA PRO A 276 -6.80 9.25 3.42
C PRO A 276 -5.45 8.68 3.86
N VAL A 277 -4.61 8.40 2.88
CA VAL A 277 -3.21 8.00 3.07
C VAL A 277 -2.29 8.83 2.16
N HIS A 278 -0.98 8.79 2.40
CA HIS A 278 0.04 9.44 1.58
C HIS A 278 -0.03 10.99 1.57
N TRP A 279 -0.46 11.60 2.67
CA TRP A 279 -0.58 13.05 2.83
C TRP A 279 0.39 13.62 3.88
N ASP A 280 0.97 12.77 4.72
CA ASP A 280 1.72 13.11 5.93
C ASP A 280 3.22 13.37 5.71
N GLY A 281 3.68 13.29 4.45
CA GLY A 281 5.06 13.52 4.06
C GLY A 281 5.91 12.26 4.01
N LEU A 282 6.95 12.29 3.17
CA LEU A 282 7.81 11.15 2.84
C LEU A 282 9.10 11.13 3.66
N PHE A 283 9.48 12.29 4.17
CA PHE A 283 10.76 12.55 4.82
C PHE A 283 10.55 12.97 6.28
N GLY A 284 11.61 12.93 7.03
CA GLY A 284 11.58 13.21 8.46
C GLY A 284 11.53 11.93 9.29
N ALA A 285 11.96 12.02 10.54
CA ALA A 285 12.02 10.87 11.42
C ALA A 285 10.62 10.29 11.66
N PHE A 286 10.50 8.97 11.62
CA PHE A 286 9.24 8.28 11.89
C PHE A 286 8.67 8.63 13.29
N GLU A 287 9.57 8.78 14.26
CA GLU A 287 9.26 9.13 15.65
C GLU A 287 8.65 10.52 15.82
N ALA A 288 8.83 11.39 14.83
CA ALA A 288 8.21 12.71 14.86
C ALA A 288 6.67 12.64 14.73
N GLY A 289 6.15 11.53 14.21
CA GLY A 289 4.72 11.35 14.03
C GLY A 289 4.12 12.31 13.01
N VAL A 290 2.80 12.45 13.06
CA VAL A 290 2.05 13.37 12.19
C VAL A 290 2.35 14.82 12.59
N GLN A 291 2.92 15.59 11.66
CA GLN A 291 3.30 17.00 11.89
C GLN A 291 2.16 17.97 11.58
N LYS A 292 1.25 17.60 10.70
CA LYS A 292 0.09 18.41 10.33
C LYS A 292 -1.13 17.53 10.17
N PRO A 293 -2.31 17.92 10.69
CA PRO A 293 -3.53 17.14 10.50
C PRO A 293 -3.89 17.06 9.00
N TYR A 294 -4.55 15.98 8.62
CA TYR A 294 -5.11 15.87 7.28
C TYR A 294 -6.09 17.01 7.01
N ALA A 295 -5.88 17.72 5.92
CA ALA A 295 -6.74 18.80 5.47
C ALA A 295 -6.68 18.89 3.94
N ASP A 296 -7.70 18.37 3.26
CA ASP A 296 -7.94 18.56 1.84
C ASP A 296 -9.42 18.91 1.62
N ALA A 297 -9.70 20.20 1.65
CA ALA A 297 -11.07 20.70 1.52
C ALA A 297 -11.73 20.24 0.21
N GLY A 298 -10.98 20.14 -0.88
CA GLY A 298 -11.53 19.72 -2.17
C GLY A 298 -11.99 18.26 -2.18
N VAL A 299 -11.24 17.38 -1.53
CA VAL A 299 -11.62 15.97 -1.35
C VAL A 299 -12.76 15.87 -0.34
N GLU A 300 -12.64 16.53 0.81
CA GLU A 300 -13.62 16.43 1.89
C GLU A 300 -15.01 16.92 1.49
N ASP A 301 -15.09 18.07 0.82
CA ASP A 301 -16.36 18.62 0.34
C ASP A 301 -17.02 17.71 -0.70
N PHE A 302 -16.24 17.18 -1.64
CA PHE A 302 -16.75 16.24 -2.63
C PHE A 302 -17.27 14.94 -1.98
N LEU A 303 -16.51 14.35 -1.06
CA LEU A 303 -16.89 13.12 -0.36
C LEU A 303 -18.16 13.34 0.48
N LYS A 304 -18.23 14.44 1.22
CA LYS A 304 -19.41 14.83 2.00
C LYS A 304 -20.65 14.97 1.10
N ALA A 305 -20.51 15.66 -0.03
CA ALA A 305 -21.60 15.82 -1.00
C ALA A 305 -22.03 14.47 -1.63
N SER A 306 -21.12 13.49 -1.67
CA SER A 306 -21.35 12.12 -2.17
C SER A 306 -21.86 11.17 -1.08
N GLY A 307 -22.08 11.64 0.16
CA GLY A 307 -22.52 10.80 1.29
C GLY A 307 -21.44 9.86 1.85
N VAL A 308 -20.16 10.13 1.58
CA VAL A 308 -19.02 9.34 2.05
C VAL A 308 -18.45 9.94 3.32
N ALA A 309 -18.35 9.15 4.39
CA ALA A 309 -17.74 9.59 5.63
C ALA A 309 -16.21 9.67 5.49
N VAL A 310 -15.57 10.74 6.00
CA VAL A 310 -14.11 10.85 6.02
C VAL A 310 -13.57 10.40 7.38
N VAL A 311 -12.75 9.37 7.38
CA VAL A 311 -12.04 8.85 8.55
C VAL A 311 -10.67 9.52 8.59
N LYS A 312 -10.49 10.48 9.52
CA LYS A 312 -9.24 11.27 9.58
C LYS A 312 -8.25 10.64 10.54
N PRO A 313 -7.09 10.16 10.05
CA PRO A 313 -5.99 9.81 10.93
C PRO A 313 -5.47 11.06 11.64
N ALA A 314 -5.20 10.97 12.93
CA ALA A 314 -4.64 12.05 13.73
C ALA A 314 -3.16 11.82 14.08
N GLN A 315 -2.79 10.54 14.26
CA GLN A 315 -1.42 10.15 14.61
C GLN A 315 -1.07 8.79 13.99
N TYR A 316 0.21 8.53 13.79
CA TYR A 316 0.67 7.19 13.44
C TYR A 316 0.20 6.17 14.48
N MET A 317 -0.06 4.98 14.02
CA MET A 317 -0.67 3.90 14.79
C MET A 317 -2.11 4.13 15.20
N ASP A 318 -2.83 5.10 14.61
CA ASP A 318 -4.28 5.14 14.71
C ASP A 318 -4.86 3.85 14.14
N LYS A 319 -5.89 3.34 14.83
CA LYS A 319 -6.46 2.03 14.55
C LYS A 319 -7.98 2.09 14.44
N TRP A 320 -8.52 1.33 13.50
CA TRP A 320 -9.95 1.23 13.26
C TRP A 320 -10.35 -0.23 13.14
N ARG A 321 -11.58 -0.52 13.51
CA ARG A 321 -12.23 -1.78 13.23
C ARG A 321 -13.22 -1.62 12.08
N LEU A 322 -13.09 -2.47 11.09
CA LEU A 322 -14.00 -2.60 9.96
C LEU A 322 -14.78 -3.91 10.08
N ASP A 323 -16.09 -3.83 10.02
CA ASP A 323 -17.01 -4.97 9.95
C ASP A 323 -18.22 -4.63 9.07
N ARG A 324 -19.22 -5.50 9.01
CA ARG A 324 -20.45 -5.27 8.22
C ARG A 324 -21.23 -4.02 8.59
N THR A 325 -21.02 -3.47 9.80
CA THR A 325 -21.68 -2.25 10.26
C THR A 325 -20.95 -0.97 9.85
N GLY A 326 -19.73 -1.10 9.35
CA GLY A 326 -18.89 0.01 8.90
C GLY A 326 -17.56 0.07 9.64
N VAL A 327 -16.89 1.23 9.53
CA VAL A 327 -15.59 1.49 10.13
C VAL A 327 -15.77 2.38 11.38
N ARG A 328 -15.05 2.05 12.46
CA ARG A 328 -15.03 2.82 13.70
C ARG A 328 -13.65 2.83 14.34
N PRO A 329 -13.24 3.94 14.98
CA PRO A 329 -11.97 3.99 15.69
C PRO A 329 -11.97 3.05 16.90
N ILE A 330 -10.80 2.48 17.17
CA ILE A 330 -10.53 1.69 18.37
C ILE A 330 -9.20 2.12 18.99
N ALA A 331 -9.06 1.92 20.30
CA ALA A 331 -7.85 2.31 21.01
C ALA A 331 -6.64 1.47 20.55
N ASN A 332 -5.48 2.12 20.42
CA ASN A 332 -4.18 1.49 20.18
C ASN A 332 -3.10 2.09 21.09
N THR A 333 -3.47 2.36 22.33
CA THR A 333 -2.70 3.15 23.30
C THR A 333 -1.34 2.53 23.58
N GLU A 334 -1.27 1.22 23.77
CA GLU A 334 0.00 0.56 24.12
C GLU A 334 1.02 0.62 22.97
N VAL A 335 0.58 0.39 21.73
CA VAL A 335 1.46 0.50 20.56
C VAL A 335 1.97 1.93 20.39
N LYS A 336 1.09 2.91 20.51
CA LYS A 336 1.46 4.33 20.45
C LYS A 336 2.47 4.70 21.53
N LYS A 337 2.23 4.29 22.75
CA LYS A 337 3.12 4.56 23.90
C LYS A 337 4.51 3.96 23.69
N VAL A 338 4.60 2.71 23.23
CA VAL A 338 5.88 2.04 22.95
C VAL A 338 6.68 2.74 21.86
N LEU A 339 5.99 3.32 20.87
CA LEU A 339 6.61 4.04 19.76
C LEU A 339 6.77 5.55 20.00
N GLY A 340 6.30 6.08 21.15
CA GLY A 340 6.42 7.50 21.48
C GLY A 340 5.35 8.39 20.89
N PHE A 341 4.25 7.83 20.38
CA PHE A 341 3.10 8.57 19.84
C PHE A 341 2.02 8.75 20.93
N ASN A 342 1.96 9.92 21.52
CA ASN A 342 0.96 10.26 22.56
C ASN A 342 -0.27 10.94 21.94
#